data_27aeb5eea26f1d213d81854c69ca202a
#
_entry.id   27aeb5eea26f1d213d81854c69ca202a
#
_cell.length_a   1.000
_cell.length_b   1.000
_cell.length_c   1.000
_cell.angle_alpha   90.00
_cell.angle_beta   90.00
_cell.angle_gamma   90.00
#
_symmetry.space_group_name_H-M   'P 1'
#
loop_
_entity.id
_entity.type
_entity.pdbx_description
1 polymer ?
#
loop_
_entity_poly.entity_id
_entity_poly.type
_entity_poly.pdbx_seq_one_letter_code
_entity_poly.pdbx_strand_id
1 'polypeptide(L)'
;MGPWLDSMTGWLTANPQWLGLAVFLVTLLECLAIIGFVIPGTILLFAIAILAGNGALSLGETLLMGLLGGLAGDVLSYTLGKRFHQNIRRLPLLRNHPEWINRAEGYFQRYGIASLLVGRFIGPLRPMLPMVAGMCDMQVPRFLIVSLLAGAGWSLVYLLPGWATGAAIRLPLPEGFWPQAAIVAAGLAALLGLSINASIRRQPRATLLIGALGLVLLIAVFAGYPYMSAFDRGISALLQEHRSSAMDIGAVVVTQIGNFRTQFVAAALLCGLLLVTRQWRAMIFFGGVTLFTALANTATKHFFARMRPEVLVDPLTSYSMPSGHSSGSFAFFIALAILAGRDQPQRMRITWVLLGCLLAICVALSRVYLGAHWPTDIMAGALLAIMVNAFALALSQRYMPLQPIPQKIWWLILPAVIALYGFFMLHNLSRELLRYTY
;
A
#
# COMPACT_ATOMS: atom_id res chain seq x y z
N MET A 1 17.38 3.85 25.03
CA MET A 1 16.07 4.53 25.17
C MET A 1 15.99 5.14 26.56
N GLY A 2 15.13 6.13 26.84
CA GLY A 2 15.12 6.78 28.16
C GLY A 2 14.50 5.88 29.24
N PRO A 3 14.92 6.02 30.52
CA PRO A 3 14.48 5.17 31.64
C PRO A 3 12.95 5.08 31.81
N TRP A 4 12.22 6.14 31.43
CA TRP A 4 10.76 6.17 31.48
C TRP A 4 10.09 5.25 30.45
N LEU A 5 10.68 5.09 29.25
CA LEU A 5 10.17 4.20 28.20
C LEU A 5 10.34 2.73 28.62
N ASP A 6 11.50 2.40 29.21
CA ASP A 6 11.78 1.07 29.72
C ASP A 6 10.83 0.69 30.88
N SER A 7 10.55 1.66 31.78
CA SER A 7 9.58 1.47 32.86
C SER A 7 8.16 1.26 32.36
N MET A 8 7.74 2.04 31.37
CA MET A 8 6.39 1.96 30.78
C MET A 8 6.20 0.65 30.00
N THR A 9 7.17 0.28 29.17
CA THR A 9 7.11 -0.98 28.42
C THR A 9 7.16 -2.18 29.35
N GLY A 10 7.98 -2.15 30.40
CA GLY A 10 8.03 -3.17 31.44
C GLY A 10 6.70 -3.32 32.19
N TRP A 11 6.06 -2.20 32.55
CA TRP A 11 4.74 -2.23 33.19
C TRP A 11 3.66 -2.79 32.25
N LEU A 12 3.64 -2.38 30.98
CA LEU A 12 2.68 -2.89 29.97
C LEU A 12 2.89 -4.38 29.70
N THR A 13 4.12 -4.85 29.70
CA THR A 13 4.43 -6.31 29.57
C THR A 13 3.86 -7.09 30.74
N ALA A 14 3.93 -6.55 31.97
CA ALA A 14 3.35 -7.15 33.17
C ALA A 14 1.80 -7.04 33.21
N ASN A 15 1.21 -6.10 32.46
CA ASN A 15 -0.22 -5.81 32.47
C ASN A 15 -0.80 -5.73 31.04
N PRO A 16 -0.82 -6.83 30.28
CA PRO A 16 -1.18 -6.84 28.86
C PRO A 16 -2.64 -6.39 28.59
N GLN A 17 -3.54 -6.50 29.55
CA GLN A 17 -4.94 -6.05 29.46
C GLN A 17 -5.07 -4.53 29.18
N TRP A 18 -4.05 -3.73 29.52
CA TRP A 18 -4.05 -2.28 29.29
C TRP A 18 -3.45 -1.87 27.95
N LEU A 19 -2.90 -2.84 27.20
CA LEU A 19 -2.15 -2.53 25.99
C LEU A 19 -3.03 -1.91 24.89
N GLY A 20 -4.27 -2.39 24.74
CA GLY A 20 -5.23 -1.79 23.80
C GLY A 20 -5.55 -0.34 24.13
N LEU A 21 -5.76 -0.05 25.43
CA LEU A 21 -5.96 1.33 25.88
C LEU A 21 -4.70 2.18 25.68
N ALA A 22 -3.51 1.63 25.89
CA ALA A 22 -2.26 2.32 25.63
C ALA A 22 -2.10 2.70 24.15
N VAL A 23 -2.39 1.77 23.21
CA VAL A 23 -2.42 2.06 21.77
C VAL A 23 -3.40 3.21 21.49
N PHE A 24 -4.62 3.13 22.01
CA PHE A 24 -5.65 4.16 21.83
C PHE A 24 -5.19 5.53 22.35
N LEU A 25 -4.69 5.61 23.58
CA LEU A 25 -4.28 6.86 24.20
C LEU A 25 -3.08 7.49 23.50
N VAL A 26 -2.08 6.70 23.13
CA VAL A 26 -0.89 7.24 22.45
C VAL A 26 -1.26 7.74 21.06
N THR A 27 -2.09 7.02 20.31
CA THR A 27 -2.56 7.49 19.00
C THR A 27 -3.44 8.73 19.11
N LEU A 28 -4.29 8.82 20.13
CA LEU A 28 -5.09 10.00 20.41
C LEU A 28 -4.19 11.22 20.67
N LEU A 29 -3.22 11.09 21.56
CA LEU A 29 -2.29 12.19 21.92
C LEU A 29 -1.44 12.61 20.72
N GLU A 30 -0.99 11.66 19.88
CA GLU A 30 -0.19 11.96 18.69
C GLU A 30 -0.99 12.68 17.59
N CYS A 31 -2.31 12.40 17.50
CA CYS A 31 -3.21 13.09 16.56
C CYS A 31 -3.83 14.37 17.13
N LEU A 32 -3.64 14.64 18.42
CA LEU A 32 -4.16 15.85 19.04
C LEU A 32 -3.31 17.08 18.66
N ALA A 33 -3.97 18.10 18.12
CA ALA A 33 -3.31 19.36 17.79
C ALA A 33 -2.52 19.90 19.01
N ILE A 34 -1.32 20.42 18.77
CA ILE A 34 -0.41 20.95 19.78
C ILE A 34 0.35 19.85 20.54
N ILE A 35 -0.32 18.90 21.18
CA ILE A 35 0.30 17.84 21.98
C ILE A 35 1.12 16.89 21.10
N GLY A 36 0.63 16.55 19.93
CA GLY A 36 1.32 15.67 18.98
C GLY A 36 2.65 16.21 18.43
N PHE A 37 2.98 17.48 18.67
CA PHE A 37 4.31 18.03 18.36
C PHE A 37 5.34 17.77 19.46
N VAL A 38 4.89 17.65 20.70
CA VAL A 38 5.77 17.52 21.87
C VAL A 38 6.15 16.08 22.15
N ILE A 39 5.23 15.17 21.86
CA ILE A 39 5.42 13.73 22.14
C ILE A 39 6.06 13.05 20.92
N PRO A 40 7.17 12.31 21.09
CA PRO A 40 7.74 11.47 20.04
C PRO A 40 6.90 10.20 19.86
N GLY A 41 5.60 10.36 19.53
CA GLY A 41 4.59 9.31 19.55
C GLY A 41 4.89 8.17 18.59
N THR A 42 5.55 8.43 17.46
CA THR A 42 5.88 7.40 16.47
C THR A 42 6.80 6.32 17.03
N ILE A 43 7.80 6.69 17.85
CA ILE A 43 8.70 5.72 18.50
C ILE A 43 7.94 4.92 19.54
N LEU A 44 7.10 5.60 20.33
CA LEU A 44 6.28 4.97 21.37
C LEU A 44 5.25 4.02 20.77
N LEU A 45 4.58 4.42 19.68
CA LEU A 45 3.64 3.55 18.96
C LEU A 45 4.30 2.30 18.39
N PHE A 46 5.51 2.45 17.82
CA PHE A 46 6.26 1.32 17.33
C PHE A 46 6.62 0.33 18.46
N ALA A 47 7.08 0.84 19.61
CA ALA A 47 7.39 0.01 20.78
C ALA A 47 6.15 -0.70 21.33
N ILE A 48 5.02 0.00 21.49
CA ILE A 48 3.76 -0.58 21.94
C ILE A 48 3.20 -1.59 20.93
N ALA A 49 3.34 -1.31 19.62
CA ALA A 49 2.92 -2.25 18.58
C ALA A 49 3.76 -3.54 18.59
N ILE A 50 5.06 -3.47 18.90
CA ILE A 50 5.89 -4.67 19.12
C ILE A 50 5.34 -5.50 20.30
N LEU A 51 5.01 -4.87 21.43
CA LEU A 51 4.42 -5.57 22.57
C LEU A 51 3.08 -6.21 22.22
N ALA A 52 2.24 -5.50 21.44
CA ALA A 52 0.97 -6.03 20.97
C ALA A 52 1.16 -7.29 20.09
N GLY A 53 2.10 -7.23 19.13
CA GLY A 53 2.41 -8.34 18.24
C GLY A 53 3.05 -9.55 18.94
N ASN A 54 3.67 -9.34 20.09
CA ASN A 54 4.24 -10.44 20.89
C ASN A 54 3.18 -11.31 21.60
N GLY A 55 1.94 -11.30 21.09
CA GLY A 55 0.85 -12.18 21.52
C GLY A 55 -0.16 -11.54 22.48
N ALA A 56 0.03 -10.27 22.86
CA ALA A 56 -0.84 -9.58 23.80
C ALA A 56 -2.13 -9.04 23.15
N LEU A 57 -2.08 -8.66 21.85
CA LEU A 57 -3.24 -8.22 21.06
C LEU A 57 -3.20 -8.78 19.64
N SER A 58 -4.36 -9.09 19.10
CA SER A 58 -4.47 -9.40 17.66
C SER A 58 -4.15 -8.18 16.81
N LEU A 59 -3.77 -8.43 15.54
CA LEU A 59 -3.55 -7.35 14.57
C LEU A 59 -4.79 -6.47 14.42
N GLY A 60 -5.97 -7.10 14.32
CA GLY A 60 -7.23 -6.39 14.16
C GLY A 60 -7.54 -5.45 15.34
N GLU A 61 -7.36 -5.90 16.56
CA GLU A 61 -7.53 -5.08 17.77
C GLU A 61 -6.53 -3.93 17.80
N THR A 62 -5.26 -4.20 17.51
CA THR A 62 -4.20 -3.17 17.48
C THR A 62 -4.53 -2.08 16.47
N LEU A 63 -4.91 -2.46 15.24
CA LEU A 63 -5.27 -1.50 14.19
C LEU A 63 -6.55 -0.73 14.53
N LEU A 64 -7.56 -1.40 15.11
CA LEU A 64 -8.82 -0.78 15.52
C LEU A 64 -8.59 0.25 16.64
N MET A 65 -7.82 -0.10 17.68
CA MET A 65 -7.50 0.83 18.78
C MET A 65 -6.70 2.03 18.26
N GLY A 66 -5.74 1.81 17.35
CA GLY A 66 -5.00 2.88 16.69
C GLY A 66 -5.88 3.79 15.84
N LEU A 67 -6.81 3.22 15.07
CA LEU A 67 -7.78 3.97 14.27
C LEU A 67 -8.71 4.80 15.15
N LEU A 68 -9.28 4.20 16.19
CA LEU A 68 -10.22 4.88 17.10
C LEU A 68 -9.53 6.01 17.87
N GLY A 69 -8.33 5.77 18.41
CA GLY A 69 -7.54 6.81 19.09
C GLY A 69 -7.19 7.95 18.14
N GLY A 70 -6.69 7.62 16.94
CA GLY A 70 -6.36 8.63 15.94
C GLY A 70 -7.56 9.44 15.48
N LEU A 71 -8.71 8.81 15.25
CA LEU A 71 -9.96 9.47 14.88
C LEU A 71 -10.47 10.39 16.01
N ALA A 72 -10.40 9.93 17.26
CA ALA A 72 -10.76 10.72 18.43
C ALA A 72 -9.87 11.99 18.54
N GLY A 73 -8.55 11.86 18.38
CA GLY A 73 -7.62 12.98 18.34
C GLY A 73 -7.91 13.97 17.21
N ASP A 74 -8.22 13.47 16.01
CA ASP A 74 -8.61 14.30 14.86
C ASP A 74 -9.90 15.07 15.11
N VAL A 75 -10.93 14.41 15.67
CA VAL A 75 -12.24 15.03 15.98
C VAL A 75 -12.07 16.12 17.04
N LEU A 76 -11.29 15.86 18.07
CA LEU A 76 -11.00 16.87 19.10
C LEU A 76 -10.26 18.08 18.50
N SER A 77 -9.24 17.83 17.68
CA SER A 77 -8.46 18.89 17.01
C SER A 77 -9.34 19.68 16.03
N TYR A 78 -10.19 19.03 15.24
CA TYR A 78 -11.14 19.68 14.35
C TYR A 78 -12.15 20.54 15.13
N THR A 79 -12.70 20.03 16.22
CA THR A 79 -13.66 20.76 17.07
C THR A 79 -13.04 22.00 17.71
N LEU A 80 -11.79 21.88 18.19
CA LEU A 80 -11.01 23.03 18.66
C LEU A 80 -10.86 24.07 17.56
N GLY A 81 -10.46 23.66 16.34
CA GLY A 81 -10.33 24.55 15.20
C GLY A 81 -11.63 25.26 14.87
N LYS A 82 -12.73 24.52 14.79
CA LYS A 82 -14.05 25.04 14.47
C LYS A 82 -14.61 25.99 15.52
N ARG A 83 -14.33 25.71 16.81
CA ARG A 83 -14.87 26.53 17.93
C ARG A 83 -14.08 27.84 18.11
N PHE A 84 -12.76 27.78 17.97
CA PHE A 84 -11.88 28.90 18.29
C PHE A 84 -11.40 29.71 17.08
N HIS A 85 -11.52 29.16 15.86
CA HIS A 85 -11.10 29.81 14.60
C HIS A 85 -9.72 30.51 14.75
N GLN A 86 -9.61 31.77 14.37
CA GLN A 86 -8.37 32.54 14.45
C GLN A 86 -7.89 32.83 15.89
N ASN A 87 -8.77 32.70 16.88
CA ASN A 87 -8.37 32.91 18.28
C ASN A 87 -7.36 31.86 18.78
N ILE A 88 -7.31 30.70 18.15
CA ILE A 88 -6.31 29.64 18.40
C ILE A 88 -4.87 30.17 18.28
N ARG A 89 -4.62 31.14 17.41
CA ARG A 89 -3.31 31.79 17.24
C ARG A 89 -2.82 32.55 18.49
N ARG A 90 -3.71 32.86 19.43
CA ARG A 90 -3.40 33.52 20.70
C ARG A 90 -2.89 32.57 21.77
N LEU A 91 -3.02 31.25 21.57
CA LEU A 91 -2.49 30.25 22.51
C LEU A 91 -0.96 30.39 22.59
N PRO A 92 -0.37 30.36 23.81
CA PRO A 92 1.05 30.67 24.02
C PRO A 92 2.00 29.91 23.12
N LEU A 93 1.78 28.60 22.95
CA LEU A 93 2.63 27.76 22.13
C LEU A 93 2.50 28.09 20.62
N LEU A 94 1.30 28.34 20.14
CA LEU A 94 1.05 28.64 18.70
C LEU A 94 1.40 30.09 18.37
N ARG A 95 1.33 30.99 19.35
CA ARG A 95 1.81 32.37 19.22
C ARG A 95 3.33 32.41 19.01
N ASN A 96 4.06 31.53 19.68
CA ASN A 96 5.52 31.48 19.57
C ASN A 96 5.96 30.74 18.26
N HIS A 97 5.08 29.94 17.65
CA HIS A 97 5.36 29.15 16.45
C HIS A 97 4.28 29.34 15.37
N PRO A 98 4.08 30.57 14.87
CA PRO A 98 3.05 30.86 13.87
C PRO A 98 3.26 30.12 12.54
N GLU A 99 4.49 29.74 12.25
CA GLU A 99 4.86 29.00 11.05
C GLU A 99 4.18 27.63 10.96
N TRP A 100 3.83 26.99 12.07
CA TRP A 100 3.15 25.70 12.07
C TRP A 100 1.73 25.80 11.49
N ILE A 101 0.95 26.79 11.98
CA ILE A 101 -0.41 27.03 11.46
C ILE A 101 -0.34 27.51 10.02
N ASN A 102 0.56 28.47 9.71
CA ASN A 102 0.67 29.04 8.37
C ASN A 102 1.04 27.97 7.32
N ARG A 103 1.93 27.04 7.66
CA ARG A 103 2.25 25.90 6.78
C ARG A 103 1.06 24.97 6.58
N ALA A 104 0.34 24.64 7.66
CA ALA A 104 -0.82 23.77 7.58
C ALA A 104 -1.98 24.43 6.81
N GLU A 105 -2.26 25.72 7.03
CA GLU A 105 -3.25 26.48 6.27
C GLU A 105 -2.88 26.57 4.79
N GLY A 106 -1.64 26.94 4.47
CA GLY A 106 -1.17 27.00 3.08
C GLY A 106 -1.23 25.64 2.38
N TYR A 107 -0.96 24.55 3.12
CA TYR A 107 -1.10 23.19 2.61
C TYR A 107 -2.58 22.82 2.39
N PHE A 108 -3.45 23.16 3.34
CA PHE A 108 -4.88 22.91 3.23
C PHE A 108 -5.53 23.74 2.11
N GLN A 109 -5.23 25.03 2.00
CA GLN A 109 -5.75 25.91 0.93
C GLN A 109 -5.30 25.41 -0.45
N ARG A 110 -4.08 24.91 -0.54
CA ARG A 110 -3.52 24.45 -1.82
C ARG A 110 -4.06 23.08 -2.24
N TYR A 111 -4.39 22.17 -1.30
CA TYR A 111 -4.70 20.77 -1.55
C TYR A 111 -6.11 20.35 -1.12
N GLY A 112 -6.80 21.18 -0.38
CA GLY A 112 -8.15 20.90 0.12
C GLY A 112 -8.23 19.56 0.87
N ILE A 113 -9.25 18.76 0.55
CA ILE A 113 -9.51 17.45 1.17
C ILE A 113 -8.31 16.50 1.07
N ALA A 114 -7.57 16.53 -0.05
CA ALA A 114 -6.40 15.68 -0.23
C ALA A 114 -5.29 15.97 0.79
N SER A 115 -5.26 17.17 1.37
CA SER A 115 -4.31 17.50 2.43
C SER A 115 -4.48 16.67 3.68
N LEU A 116 -5.72 16.33 4.07
CA LEU A 116 -6.01 15.47 5.21
C LEU A 116 -5.55 14.03 4.98
N LEU A 117 -5.73 13.51 3.74
CA LEU A 117 -5.29 12.17 3.39
C LEU A 117 -3.77 12.03 3.40
N VAL A 118 -3.08 12.92 2.69
CA VAL A 118 -1.62 12.84 2.50
C VAL A 118 -0.86 13.45 3.68
N GLY A 119 -1.36 14.54 4.23
CA GLY A 119 -0.70 15.27 5.32
C GLY A 119 -0.61 14.46 6.62
N ARG A 120 -1.48 13.45 6.79
CA ARG A 120 -1.40 12.52 7.93
C ARG A 120 -0.09 11.72 7.96
N PHE A 121 0.54 11.54 6.80
CA PHE A 121 1.84 10.87 6.68
C PHE A 121 3.04 11.83 6.79
N ILE A 122 2.78 13.15 6.88
CA ILE A 122 3.81 14.16 7.03
C ILE A 122 3.83 14.59 8.51
N GLY A 123 4.83 14.11 9.26
CA GLY A 123 4.91 14.25 10.72
C GLY A 123 4.46 15.61 11.28
N PRO A 124 5.08 16.76 10.90
CA PRO A 124 4.71 18.07 11.46
C PRO A 124 3.31 18.56 11.07
N LEU A 125 2.73 18.09 9.96
CA LEU A 125 1.42 18.53 9.49
C LEU A 125 0.27 17.70 10.07
N ARG A 126 0.53 16.46 10.46
CA ARG A 126 -0.46 15.49 10.94
C ARG A 126 -1.41 16.07 11.99
N PRO A 127 -0.95 16.55 13.17
CA PRO A 127 -1.84 17.02 14.21
C PRO A 127 -2.51 18.36 13.89
N MET A 128 -1.94 19.15 12.97
CA MET A 128 -2.45 20.48 12.66
C MET A 128 -3.54 20.50 11.60
N LEU A 129 -3.51 19.58 10.63
CA LEU A 129 -4.45 19.60 9.52
C LEU A 129 -5.93 19.39 9.92
N PRO A 130 -6.28 18.51 10.87
CA PRO A 130 -7.65 18.43 11.39
C PRO A 130 -8.13 19.73 12.01
N MET A 131 -7.27 20.39 12.79
CA MET A 131 -7.56 21.70 13.40
C MET A 131 -7.78 22.77 12.33
N VAL A 132 -6.90 22.85 11.32
CA VAL A 132 -7.04 23.79 10.20
C VAL A 132 -8.31 23.51 9.39
N ALA A 133 -8.67 22.26 9.16
CA ALA A 133 -9.93 21.90 8.52
C ALA A 133 -11.15 22.44 9.28
N GLY A 134 -11.09 22.40 10.63
CA GLY A 134 -12.08 23.02 11.51
C GLY A 134 -12.09 24.54 11.40
N MET A 135 -10.91 25.19 11.40
CA MET A 135 -10.78 26.65 11.23
C MET A 135 -11.31 27.14 9.87
N CYS A 136 -11.24 26.32 8.84
CA CYS A 136 -11.77 26.60 7.50
C CYS A 136 -13.22 26.15 7.31
N ASP A 137 -13.96 25.85 8.36
CA ASP A 137 -15.38 25.43 8.33
C ASP A 137 -15.69 24.25 7.41
N MET A 138 -14.78 23.29 7.28
CA MET A 138 -15.04 22.08 6.53
C MET A 138 -16.26 21.35 7.10
N GLN A 139 -17.16 20.85 6.25
CA GLN A 139 -18.35 20.12 6.67
C GLN A 139 -17.99 18.85 7.46
N VAL A 140 -18.65 18.65 8.63
CA VAL A 140 -18.38 17.52 9.54
C VAL A 140 -18.43 16.15 8.85
N PRO A 141 -19.47 15.79 8.06
CA PRO A 141 -19.53 14.48 7.41
C PRO A 141 -18.33 14.24 6.46
N ARG A 142 -17.95 15.27 5.70
CA ARG A 142 -16.79 15.19 4.79
C ARG A 142 -15.50 15.00 5.56
N PHE A 143 -15.34 15.74 6.66
CA PHE A 143 -14.17 15.60 7.53
C PHE A 143 -14.08 14.18 8.11
N LEU A 144 -15.17 13.65 8.68
CA LEU A 144 -15.19 12.32 9.29
C LEU A 144 -14.86 11.20 8.29
N ILE A 145 -15.46 11.23 7.09
CA ILE A 145 -15.16 10.22 6.05
C ILE A 145 -13.68 10.26 5.67
N VAL A 146 -13.14 11.45 5.45
CA VAL A 146 -11.74 11.61 5.05
C VAL A 146 -10.79 11.20 6.17
N SER A 147 -11.06 11.62 7.43
CA SER A 147 -10.26 11.23 8.59
C SER A 147 -10.33 9.73 8.87
N LEU A 148 -11.49 9.09 8.67
CA LEU A 148 -11.63 7.64 8.80
C LEU A 148 -10.74 6.90 7.77
N LEU A 149 -10.83 7.29 6.50
CA LEU A 149 -10.02 6.68 5.43
C LEU A 149 -8.52 6.91 5.64
N ALA A 150 -8.14 8.17 5.97
CA ALA A 150 -6.76 8.51 6.26
C ALA A 150 -6.24 7.79 7.52
N GLY A 151 -7.08 7.66 8.54
CA GLY A 151 -6.78 6.98 9.79
C GLY A 151 -6.56 5.48 9.60
N ALA A 152 -7.41 4.82 8.80
CA ALA A 152 -7.27 3.41 8.48
C ALA A 152 -5.94 3.13 7.73
N GLY A 153 -5.63 3.93 6.71
CA GLY A 153 -4.34 3.80 6.02
C GLY A 153 -3.14 4.10 6.91
N TRP A 154 -3.25 5.10 7.78
CA TRP A 154 -2.19 5.48 8.69
C TRP A 154 -1.94 4.41 9.78
N SER A 155 -2.99 3.89 10.43
CA SER A 155 -2.84 2.84 11.45
C SER A 155 -2.16 1.60 10.84
N LEU A 156 -2.52 1.22 9.63
CA LEU A 156 -1.87 0.12 8.92
C LEU A 156 -0.38 0.40 8.69
N VAL A 157 -0.01 1.57 8.17
CA VAL A 157 1.38 1.89 7.83
C VAL A 157 2.29 2.01 9.06
N TYR A 158 1.77 2.52 10.17
CA TYR A 158 2.57 2.79 11.37
C TYR A 158 2.54 1.65 12.40
N LEU A 159 1.42 0.98 12.58
CA LEU A 159 1.30 -0.07 13.59
C LEU A 159 1.65 -1.46 13.07
N LEU A 160 1.33 -1.77 11.80
CA LEU A 160 1.61 -3.09 11.22
C LEU A 160 3.11 -3.47 11.28
N PRO A 161 4.08 -2.59 10.95
CA PRO A 161 5.50 -2.96 11.01
C PRO A 161 5.95 -3.30 12.44
N GLY A 162 5.51 -2.52 13.44
CA GLY A 162 5.81 -2.81 14.85
C GLY A 162 5.17 -4.12 15.31
N TRP A 163 3.88 -4.29 15.03
CA TRP A 163 3.15 -5.51 15.37
C TRP A 163 3.76 -6.76 14.71
N ALA A 164 4.07 -6.68 13.41
CA ALA A 164 4.72 -7.76 12.68
C ALA A 164 6.11 -8.10 13.25
N THR A 165 6.86 -7.07 13.69
CA THR A 165 8.14 -7.27 14.37
C THR A 165 7.95 -8.03 15.69
N GLY A 166 6.95 -7.67 16.51
CA GLY A 166 6.62 -8.37 17.74
C GLY A 166 6.20 -9.82 17.50
N ALA A 167 5.33 -10.05 16.55
CA ALA A 167 4.91 -11.37 16.12
C ALA A 167 6.11 -12.20 15.61
N ALA A 168 6.99 -11.59 14.83
CA ALA A 168 8.19 -12.24 14.32
C ALA A 168 9.24 -12.57 15.41
N ILE A 169 9.33 -11.79 16.49
CA ILE A 169 10.18 -12.09 17.65
C ILE A 169 9.66 -13.32 18.42
N ARG A 170 8.35 -13.46 18.50
CA ARG A 170 7.71 -14.60 19.18
C ARG A 170 7.85 -15.91 18.40
N LEU A 171 7.83 -15.82 17.07
CA LEU A 171 7.94 -16.98 16.20
C LEU A 171 9.39 -17.48 16.11
N PRO A 172 9.61 -18.80 16.07
CA PRO A 172 10.91 -19.39 15.76
C PRO A 172 11.21 -19.19 14.27
N LEU A 173 11.60 -17.98 13.88
CA LEU A 173 11.95 -17.68 12.49
C LEU A 173 13.24 -18.41 12.10
N PRO A 174 13.37 -18.83 10.82
CA PRO A 174 14.57 -19.49 10.32
C PRO A 174 15.82 -18.62 10.52
N GLU A 175 16.96 -19.27 10.81
CA GLU A 175 18.26 -18.59 10.85
C GLU A 175 18.52 -17.84 9.53
N GLY A 176 19.01 -16.61 9.63
CA GLY A 176 19.25 -15.75 8.47
C GLY A 176 18.04 -14.93 7.99
N PHE A 177 16.86 -15.06 8.61
CA PHE A 177 15.67 -14.28 8.23
C PHE A 177 15.91 -12.77 8.24
N TRP A 178 16.41 -12.22 9.34
CA TRP A 178 16.58 -10.78 9.50
C TRP A 178 17.57 -10.14 8.51
N PRO A 179 18.76 -10.72 8.26
CA PRO A 179 19.64 -10.22 7.19
C PRO A 179 18.98 -10.23 5.82
N GLN A 180 18.27 -11.30 5.47
CA GLN A 180 17.55 -11.39 4.19
C GLN A 180 16.41 -10.37 4.09
N ALA A 181 15.63 -10.19 5.15
CA ALA A 181 14.59 -9.17 5.23
C ALA A 181 15.16 -7.74 5.06
N ALA A 182 16.33 -7.47 5.66
CA ALA A 182 17.03 -6.19 5.50
C ALA A 182 17.47 -5.94 4.05
N ILE A 183 17.96 -6.97 3.34
CA ILE A 183 18.32 -6.87 1.90
C ILE A 183 17.08 -6.52 1.07
N VAL A 184 15.95 -7.19 1.31
CA VAL A 184 14.68 -6.91 0.62
C VAL A 184 14.21 -5.47 0.90
N ALA A 185 14.23 -5.05 2.17
CA ALA A 185 13.84 -3.70 2.57
C ALA A 185 14.75 -2.63 1.91
N ALA A 186 16.05 -2.86 1.85
CA ALA A 186 17.00 -1.97 1.19
C ALA A 186 16.73 -1.88 -0.33
N GLY A 187 16.46 -3.00 -1.00
CA GLY A 187 16.10 -3.03 -2.42
C GLY A 187 14.81 -2.25 -2.71
N LEU A 188 13.77 -2.45 -1.90
CA LEU A 188 12.51 -1.70 -2.02
C LEU A 188 12.70 -0.20 -1.73
N ALA A 189 13.47 0.14 -0.70
CA ALA A 189 13.79 1.55 -0.37
C ALA A 189 14.57 2.22 -1.50
N ALA A 190 15.52 1.52 -2.13
CA ALA A 190 16.26 2.01 -3.29
C ALA A 190 15.33 2.25 -4.48
N LEU A 191 14.45 1.29 -4.81
CA LEU A 191 13.47 1.42 -5.90
C LEU A 191 12.56 2.64 -5.68
N LEU A 192 11.98 2.77 -4.49
CA LEU A 192 11.07 3.87 -4.15
C LEU A 192 11.82 5.21 -4.10
N GLY A 193 12.95 5.26 -3.37
CA GLY A 193 13.72 6.49 -3.18
C GLY A 193 14.27 7.06 -4.49
N LEU A 194 14.83 6.21 -5.35
CA LEU A 194 15.36 6.63 -6.65
C LEU A 194 14.23 7.02 -7.61
N SER A 195 13.09 6.29 -7.59
CA SER A 195 11.91 6.62 -8.41
C SER A 195 11.31 7.98 -8.02
N ILE A 196 11.16 8.24 -6.72
CA ILE A 196 10.67 9.50 -6.19
C ILE A 196 11.64 10.63 -6.52
N ASN A 197 12.94 10.45 -6.28
CA ASN A 197 13.96 11.44 -6.57
C ASN A 197 14.02 11.79 -8.07
N ALA A 198 13.98 10.79 -8.96
CA ALA A 198 13.94 11.00 -10.41
C ALA A 198 12.67 11.77 -10.85
N SER A 199 11.54 11.49 -10.22
CA SER A 199 10.25 12.18 -10.48
C SER A 199 10.28 13.64 -9.99
N ILE A 200 10.78 13.90 -8.78
CA ILE A 200 10.90 15.24 -8.20
C ILE A 200 11.85 16.12 -9.02
N ARG A 201 13.00 15.58 -9.39
CA ARG A 201 14.03 16.29 -10.20
C ARG A 201 13.63 16.44 -11.67
N ARG A 202 12.47 15.93 -12.10
CA ARG A 202 11.99 15.96 -13.48
C ARG A 202 13.05 15.51 -14.50
N GLN A 203 13.79 14.46 -14.17
CA GLN A 203 14.84 13.96 -15.04
C GLN A 203 14.27 13.54 -16.40
N PRO A 204 14.87 13.95 -17.54
CA PRO A 204 14.32 13.63 -18.86
C PRO A 204 14.25 12.13 -19.16
N ARG A 205 15.06 11.33 -18.47
CA ARG A 205 15.14 9.86 -18.63
C ARG A 205 14.65 9.09 -17.41
N ALA A 206 13.84 9.73 -16.52
CA ALA A 206 13.35 9.10 -15.29
C ALA A 206 12.69 7.75 -15.54
N THR A 207 11.88 7.63 -16.58
CA THR A 207 11.17 6.39 -16.94
C THR A 207 12.15 5.26 -17.33
N LEU A 208 13.19 5.57 -18.09
CA LEU A 208 14.24 4.59 -18.44
C LEU A 208 15.05 4.16 -17.22
N LEU A 209 15.35 5.09 -16.30
CA LEU A 209 16.05 4.78 -15.05
C LEU A 209 15.24 3.85 -14.16
N ILE A 210 13.93 4.07 -14.05
CA ILE A 210 13.02 3.18 -13.31
C ILE A 210 12.98 1.80 -13.96
N GLY A 211 12.89 1.73 -15.29
CA GLY A 211 12.94 0.46 -16.03
C GLY A 211 14.25 -0.30 -15.84
N ALA A 212 15.39 0.39 -15.92
CA ALA A 212 16.71 -0.19 -15.70
C ALA A 212 16.89 -0.69 -14.26
N LEU A 213 16.47 0.11 -13.26
CA LEU A 213 16.50 -0.30 -11.86
C LEU A 213 15.59 -1.51 -11.60
N GLY A 214 14.37 -1.51 -12.18
CA GLY A 214 13.46 -2.65 -12.12
C GLY A 214 14.09 -3.91 -12.72
N LEU A 215 14.80 -3.80 -13.84
CA LEU A 215 15.51 -4.91 -14.47
C LEU A 215 16.65 -5.43 -13.57
N VAL A 216 17.47 -4.53 -13.01
CA VAL A 216 18.60 -4.91 -12.12
C VAL A 216 18.05 -5.65 -10.88
N LEU A 217 17.02 -5.12 -10.25
CA LEU A 217 16.39 -5.76 -9.09
C LEU A 217 15.72 -7.09 -9.46
N LEU A 218 15.09 -7.19 -10.62
CA LEU A 218 14.51 -8.45 -11.12
C LEU A 218 15.58 -9.51 -11.31
N ILE A 219 16.70 -9.16 -11.94
CA ILE A 219 17.86 -10.06 -12.09
C ILE A 219 18.40 -10.47 -10.72
N ALA A 220 18.51 -9.51 -9.78
CA ALA A 220 18.97 -9.79 -8.42
C ALA A 220 18.03 -10.77 -7.69
N VAL A 221 16.71 -10.63 -7.85
CA VAL A 221 15.73 -11.57 -7.28
C VAL A 221 15.85 -12.94 -7.94
N PHE A 222 15.98 -13.01 -9.26
CA PHE A 222 16.14 -14.28 -9.98
C PHE A 222 17.44 -15.00 -9.67
N ALA A 223 18.53 -14.28 -9.45
CA ALA A 223 19.81 -14.88 -9.04
C ALA A 223 19.83 -15.23 -7.55
N GLY A 224 19.15 -14.43 -6.73
CA GLY A 224 19.21 -14.51 -5.26
C GLY A 224 18.18 -15.41 -4.60
N TYR A 225 17.06 -15.75 -5.27
CA TYR A 225 15.97 -16.49 -4.62
C TYR A 225 16.37 -17.80 -3.95
N PRO A 226 17.34 -18.59 -4.44
CA PRO A 226 17.73 -19.83 -3.74
C PRO A 226 18.33 -19.56 -2.37
N TYR A 227 18.97 -18.38 -2.20
CA TYR A 227 19.58 -17.93 -0.95
C TYR A 227 18.62 -17.19 -0.03
N MET A 228 17.38 -16.91 -0.48
CA MET A 228 16.36 -16.17 0.26
C MET A 228 15.32 -17.08 0.94
N SER A 229 15.66 -18.34 1.15
CA SER A 229 14.74 -19.35 1.71
C SER A 229 14.30 -19.05 3.15
N ALA A 230 15.15 -18.41 3.95
CA ALA A 230 14.81 -18.03 5.31
C ALA A 230 13.78 -16.89 5.32
N PHE A 231 13.92 -15.91 4.45
CA PHE A 231 12.94 -14.82 4.23
C PHE A 231 11.61 -15.39 3.75
N ASP A 232 11.62 -16.23 2.72
CA ASP A 232 10.40 -16.83 2.16
C ASP A 232 9.63 -17.64 3.20
N ARG A 233 10.31 -18.54 3.91
CA ARG A 233 9.71 -19.36 4.96
C ARG A 233 9.25 -18.52 6.15
N GLY A 234 10.05 -17.53 6.57
CA GLY A 234 9.72 -16.69 7.71
C GLY A 234 8.46 -15.84 7.47
N ILE A 235 8.36 -15.16 6.33
CA ILE A 235 7.15 -14.38 5.97
C ILE A 235 5.94 -15.30 5.79
N SER A 236 6.13 -16.47 5.14
CA SER A 236 5.03 -17.44 4.96
C SER A 236 4.53 -17.96 6.33
N ALA A 237 5.42 -18.33 7.24
CA ALA A 237 5.06 -18.78 8.59
C ALA A 237 4.29 -17.70 9.35
N LEU A 238 4.78 -16.45 9.31
CA LEU A 238 4.13 -15.32 9.95
C LEU A 238 2.68 -15.12 9.46
N LEU A 239 2.46 -15.23 8.14
CA LEU A 239 1.13 -15.06 7.56
C LEU A 239 0.22 -16.27 7.82
N GLN A 240 0.77 -17.49 7.80
CA GLN A 240 -0.01 -18.70 8.06
C GLN A 240 -0.47 -18.78 9.52
N GLU A 241 0.35 -18.37 10.50
CA GLU A 241 -0.05 -18.36 11.91
C GLU A 241 -1.25 -17.46 12.19
N HIS A 242 -1.40 -16.39 11.40
CA HIS A 242 -2.46 -15.39 11.59
C HIS A 242 -3.66 -15.58 10.65
N ARG A 243 -3.80 -16.77 10.03
CA ARG A 243 -4.96 -17.08 9.21
C ARG A 243 -6.23 -17.14 10.05
N SER A 244 -7.31 -16.65 9.47
CA SER A 244 -8.66 -16.72 10.03
C SER A 244 -9.68 -16.81 8.89
N SER A 245 -10.83 -17.44 9.14
CA SER A 245 -11.89 -17.62 8.14
C SER A 245 -12.35 -16.31 7.51
N ALA A 246 -12.44 -15.24 8.30
CA ALA A 246 -12.82 -13.91 7.80
C ALA A 246 -11.77 -13.31 6.87
N MET A 247 -10.48 -13.43 7.23
CA MET A 247 -9.37 -12.97 6.39
C MET A 247 -9.20 -13.85 5.15
N ASP A 248 -9.46 -15.15 5.23
CA ASP A 248 -9.44 -16.07 4.10
C ASP A 248 -10.44 -15.66 3.03
N ILE A 249 -11.69 -15.36 3.42
CA ILE A 249 -12.70 -14.83 2.50
C ILE A 249 -12.21 -13.55 1.81
N GLY A 250 -11.69 -12.60 2.59
CA GLY A 250 -11.13 -11.36 2.07
C GLY A 250 -9.97 -11.58 1.10
N ALA A 251 -9.04 -12.45 1.44
CA ALA A 251 -7.90 -12.79 0.59
C ALA A 251 -8.32 -13.51 -0.70
N VAL A 252 -9.32 -14.41 -0.63
CA VAL A 252 -9.88 -15.08 -1.81
C VAL A 252 -10.60 -14.08 -2.72
N VAL A 253 -11.38 -13.16 -2.17
CA VAL A 253 -12.02 -12.08 -2.94
C VAL A 253 -10.97 -11.24 -3.67
N VAL A 254 -9.96 -10.78 -2.96
CA VAL A 254 -8.88 -9.94 -3.52
C VAL A 254 -8.07 -10.69 -4.57
N THR A 255 -7.72 -11.95 -4.32
CA THR A 255 -6.90 -12.73 -5.27
C THR A 255 -7.59 -12.95 -6.61
N GLN A 256 -8.93 -12.98 -6.66
CA GLN A 256 -9.68 -13.15 -7.92
C GLN A 256 -9.47 -11.98 -8.89
N ILE A 257 -9.17 -10.79 -8.40
CA ILE A 257 -8.80 -9.64 -9.24
C ILE A 257 -7.57 -9.97 -10.10
N GLY A 258 -6.61 -10.72 -9.55
CA GLY A 258 -5.39 -11.14 -10.23
C GLY A 258 -5.51 -12.47 -11.00
N ASN A 259 -6.65 -13.14 -10.99
CA ASN A 259 -6.86 -14.39 -11.71
C ASN A 259 -6.65 -14.18 -13.22
N PHE A 260 -5.94 -15.11 -13.87
CA PHE A 260 -5.60 -15.00 -15.29
C PHE A 260 -6.82 -14.77 -16.19
N ARG A 261 -7.89 -15.52 -15.97
CA ARG A 261 -9.13 -15.38 -16.77
C ARG A 261 -9.75 -14.00 -16.57
N THR A 262 -9.87 -13.55 -15.33
CA THR A 262 -10.41 -12.23 -14.98
C THR A 262 -9.58 -11.12 -15.60
N GLN A 263 -8.26 -11.18 -15.46
CA GLN A 263 -7.33 -10.21 -16.01
C GLN A 263 -7.35 -10.18 -17.55
N PHE A 264 -7.40 -11.36 -18.19
CA PHE A 264 -7.46 -11.46 -19.64
C PHE A 264 -8.75 -10.83 -20.21
N VAL A 265 -9.92 -11.17 -19.62
CA VAL A 265 -11.19 -10.59 -20.05
C VAL A 265 -11.25 -9.09 -19.77
N ALA A 266 -10.73 -8.65 -18.61
CA ALA A 266 -10.67 -7.22 -18.29
C ALA A 266 -9.74 -6.45 -19.25
N ALA A 267 -8.59 -7.03 -19.60
CA ALA A 267 -7.67 -6.42 -20.57
C ALA A 267 -8.28 -6.38 -21.98
N ALA A 268 -8.93 -7.45 -22.41
CA ALA A 268 -9.62 -7.50 -23.70
C ALA A 268 -10.77 -6.48 -23.78
N LEU A 269 -11.60 -6.39 -22.71
CA LEU A 269 -12.65 -5.38 -22.61
C LEU A 269 -12.09 -3.95 -22.70
N LEU A 270 -11.05 -3.65 -21.93
CA LEU A 270 -10.45 -2.31 -21.94
C LEU A 270 -9.82 -1.99 -23.30
N CYS A 271 -9.10 -2.92 -23.91
CA CYS A 271 -8.56 -2.76 -25.27
C CYS A 271 -9.67 -2.54 -26.30
N GLY A 272 -10.77 -3.28 -26.22
CA GLY A 272 -11.95 -3.12 -27.08
C GLY A 272 -12.59 -1.74 -26.91
N LEU A 273 -12.80 -1.30 -25.67
CA LEU A 273 -13.35 0.04 -25.39
C LEU A 273 -12.43 1.18 -25.90
N LEU A 274 -11.11 1.03 -25.72
CA LEU A 274 -10.14 1.99 -26.24
C LEU A 274 -10.11 2.00 -27.78
N LEU A 275 -10.27 0.85 -28.42
CA LEU A 275 -10.33 0.76 -29.89
C LEU A 275 -11.60 1.41 -30.43
N VAL A 276 -12.77 1.07 -29.89
CA VAL A 276 -14.07 1.65 -30.32
C VAL A 276 -14.10 3.17 -30.11
N THR A 277 -13.48 3.66 -29.03
CA THR A 277 -13.37 5.10 -28.76
C THR A 277 -12.21 5.78 -29.49
N ARG A 278 -11.58 5.07 -30.43
CA ARG A 278 -10.45 5.56 -31.26
C ARG A 278 -9.22 5.98 -30.47
N GLN A 279 -9.02 5.42 -29.28
CA GLN A 279 -7.85 5.65 -28.42
C GLN A 279 -6.74 4.61 -28.71
N TRP A 280 -6.39 4.42 -29.98
CA TRP A 280 -5.52 3.33 -30.45
C TRP A 280 -4.11 3.35 -29.83
N ARG A 281 -3.55 4.56 -29.54
CA ARG A 281 -2.25 4.68 -28.86
C ARG A 281 -2.31 4.15 -27.42
N ALA A 282 -3.38 4.46 -26.71
CA ALA A 282 -3.62 3.95 -25.36
C ALA A 282 -3.85 2.44 -25.39
N MET A 283 -4.60 1.93 -26.40
CA MET A 283 -4.83 0.49 -26.59
C MET A 283 -3.51 -0.27 -26.84
N ILE A 284 -2.65 0.21 -27.76
CA ILE A 284 -1.37 -0.43 -28.06
C ILE A 284 -0.45 -0.42 -26.82
N PHE A 285 -0.39 0.70 -26.09
CA PHE A 285 0.38 0.80 -24.86
C PHE A 285 -0.12 -0.21 -23.81
N PHE A 286 -1.41 -0.16 -23.49
CA PHE A 286 -2.01 -1.01 -22.45
C PHE A 286 -1.97 -2.50 -22.84
N GLY A 287 -2.40 -2.83 -24.03
CA GLY A 287 -2.39 -4.20 -24.57
C GLY A 287 -0.97 -4.76 -24.69
N GLY A 288 -0.03 -3.93 -25.16
CA GLY A 288 1.39 -4.30 -25.24
C GLY A 288 1.99 -4.62 -23.88
N VAL A 289 1.74 -3.76 -22.87
CA VAL A 289 2.20 -3.99 -21.49
C VAL A 289 1.64 -5.29 -20.92
N THR A 290 0.33 -5.49 -21.00
CA THR A 290 -0.33 -6.65 -20.41
C THR A 290 0.07 -7.94 -21.12
N LEU A 291 0.09 -7.94 -22.45
CA LEU A 291 0.48 -9.10 -23.25
C LEU A 291 1.95 -9.47 -23.05
N PHE A 292 2.87 -8.48 -23.15
CA PHE A 292 4.29 -8.76 -22.99
C PHE A 292 4.61 -9.26 -21.57
N THR A 293 3.98 -8.68 -20.55
CA THR A 293 4.14 -9.15 -19.16
C THR A 293 3.64 -10.60 -19.01
N ALA A 294 2.49 -10.95 -19.59
CA ALA A 294 1.96 -12.31 -19.54
C ALA A 294 2.89 -13.32 -20.23
N LEU A 295 3.40 -12.98 -21.42
CA LEU A 295 4.33 -13.84 -22.17
C LEU A 295 5.67 -14.00 -21.42
N ALA A 296 6.25 -12.89 -20.94
CA ALA A 296 7.49 -12.93 -20.16
C ALA A 296 7.33 -13.71 -18.84
N ASN A 297 6.18 -13.55 -18.15
CA ASN A 297 5.87 -14.33 -16.95
C ASN A 297 5.80 -15.83 -17.27
N THR A 298 5.14 -16.22 -18.35
CA THR A 298 5.02 -17.64 -18.75
C THR A 298 6.39 -18.21 -19.12
N ALA A 299 7.18 -17.49 -19.90
CA ALA A 299 8.52 -17.94 -20.30
C ALA A 299 9.45 -18.11 -19.08
N THR A 300 9.51 -17.13 -18.19
CA THR A 300 10.33 -17.20 -16.97
C THR A 300 9.85 -18.29 -16.02
N LYS A 301 8.53 -18.55 -15.94
CA LYS A 301 7.94 -19.62 -15.12
C LYS A 301 8.45 -21.00 -15.52
N HIS A 302 8.48 -21.28 -16.80
CA HIS A 302 9.02 -22.54 -17.33
C HIS A 302 10.54 -22.63 -17.18
N PHE A 303 11.24 -21.50 -17.27
CA PHE A 303 12.69 -21.47 -17.12
C PHE A 303 13.14 -21.78 -15.69
N PHE A 304 12.51 -21.16 -14.68
CA PHE A 304 12.88 -21.38 -13.27
C PHE A 304 12.27 -22.64 -12.66
N ALA A 305 11.14 -23.09 -13.13
CA ALA A 305 10.43 -24.30 -12.71
C ALA A 305 10.34 -24.47 -11.16
N ARG A 306 10.22 -23.37 -10.41
CA ARG A 306 10.22 -23.37 -8.94
C ARG A 306 8.97 -23.99 -8.37
N MET A 307 9.13 -24.85 -7.35
CA MET A 307 8.03 -25.47 -6.63
C MET A 307 7.31 -24.45 -5.72
N ARG A 308 6.01 -24.67 -5.52
CA ARG A 308 5.17 -23.85 -4.63
C ARG A 308 5.33 -24.23 -3.16
N PRO A 309 4.87 -23.36 -2.22
CA PRO A 309 4.68 -23.76 -0.83
C PRO A 309 3.71 -24.94 -0.72
N GLU A 310 4.01 -25.89 0.16
CA GLU A 310 3.15 -27.07 0.43
C GLU A 310 2.19 -26.74 1.60
N VAL A 311 1.30 -25.78 1.38
CA VAL A 311 0.33 -25.31 2.40
C VAL A 311 -1.08 -25.74 2.05
N LEU A 312 -1.39 -25.85 0.75
CA LEU A 312 -2.73 -26.16 0.26
C LEU A 312 -2.96 -27.66 0.20
N VAL A 313 -4.16 -28.12 0.61
CA VAL A 313 -4.58 -29.52 0.50
C VAL A 313 -4.55 -29.99 -0.96
N ASP A 314 -4.98 -29.14 -1.90
CA ASP A 314 -4.90 -29.42 -3.33
C ASP A 314 -3.85 -28.48 -3.98
N PRO A 315 -2.61 -28.95 -4.20
CA PRO A 315 -1.54 -28.13 -4.74
C PRO A 315 -1.83 -27.63 -6.14
N LEU A 316 -1.50 -26.36 -6.40
CA LEU A 316 -1.63 -25.77 -7.73
C LEU A 316 -0.59 -26.36 -8.69
N THR A 317 -1.01 -26.83 -9.85
CA THR A 317 -0.19 -27.60 -10.83
C THR A 317 0.88 -26.78 -11.57
N SER A 318 0.79 -25.45 -11.58
CA SER A 318 1.76 -24.60 -12.29
C SER A 318 2.93 -24.17 -11.39
N TYR A 319 4.11 -23.92 -11.97
CA TYR A 319 5.28 -23.42 -11.27
C TYR A 319 5.04 -22.12 -10.50
N SER A 320 5.84 -21.87 -9.47
CA SER A 320 5.64 -20.77 -8.54
C SER A 320 6.18 -19.43 -9.05
N MET A 321 7.41 -19.37 -9.56
CA MET A 321 8.13 -18.13 -9.85
C MET A 321 8.18 -17.80 -11.35
N PRO A 322 7.89 -16.54 -11.72
CA PRO A 322 7.29 -15.48 -10.94
C PRO A 322 5.77 -15.62 -10.77
N SER A 323 5.18 -14.91 -9.79
CA SER A 323 3.73 -14.94 -9.58
C SER A 323 2.96 -14.27 -10.71
N GLY A 324 2.09 -15.03 -11.39
CA GLY A 324 1.25 -14.51 -12.48
C GLY A 324 0.17 -13.52 -12.00
N HIS A 325 -0.41 -13.75 -10.81
CA HIS A 325 -1.36 -12.80 -10.20
C HIS A 325 -0.68 -11.47 -9.89
N SER A 326 0.53 -11.51 -9.35
CA SER A 326 1.31 -10.31 -9.05
C SER A 326 1.66 -9.56 -10.34
N SER A 327 2.33 -10.22 -11.30
CA SER A 327 2.76 -9.57 -12.54
C SER A 327 1.57 -9.02 -13.35
N GLY A 328 0.48 -9.77 -13.47
CA GLY A 328 -0.73 -9.33 -14.18
C GLY A 328 -1.37 -8.10 -13.53
N SER A 329 -1.54 -8.12 -12.19
CA SER A 329 -2.15 -7.00 -11.47
C SER A 329 -1.29 -5.74 -11.52
N PHE A 330 0.03 -5.84 -11.31
CA PHE A 330 0.93 -4.69 -11.45
C PHE A 330 0.96 -4.17 -12.89
N ALA A 331 0.98 -5.03 -13.90
CA ALA A 331 0.93 -4.62 -15.30
C ALA A 331 -0.36 -3.87 -15.62
N PHE A 332 -1.49 -4.43 -15.26
CA PHE A 332 -2.81 -3.86 -15.53
C PHE A 332 -3.03 -2.52 -14.82
N PHE A 333 -2.87 -2.50 -13.49
CA PHE A 333 -3.24 -1.33 -12.70
C PHE A 333 -2.25 -0.17 -12.86
N ILE A 334 -0.95 -0.43 -13.04
CA ILE A 334 0.02 0.63 -13.33
C ILE A 334 -0.23 1.21 -14.73
N ALA A 335 -0.45 0.38 -15.76
CA ALA A 335 -0.76 0.87 -17.10
C ALA A 335 -2.05 1.70 -17.11
N LEU A 336 -3.10 1.24 -16.42
CA LEU A 336 -4.35 1.99 -16.27
C LEU A 336 -4.12 3.33 -15.56
N ALA A 337 -3.33 3.34 -14.49
CA ALA A 337 -2.97 4.53 -13.73
C ALA A 337 -2.17 5.55 -14.56
N ILE A 338 -1.24 5.06 -15.41
CA ILE A 338 -0.49 5.90 -16.36
C ILE A 338 -1.45 6.57 -17.34
N LEU A 339 -2.41 5.83 -17.89
CA LEU A 339 -3.42 6.38 -18.80
C LEU A 339 -4.33 7.41 -18.11
N ALA A 340 -4.81 7.10 -16.90
CA ALA A 340 -5.67 7.99 -16.11
C ALA A 340 -4.93 9.28 -15.67
N GLY A 341 -3.64 9.16 -15.38
CA GLY A 341 -2.81 10.29 -14.98
C GLY A 341 -2.33 11.17 -16.15
N ARG A 342 -2.64 10.83 -17.41
CA ARG A 342 -2.14 11.59 -18.56
C ARG A 342 -2.75 12.98 -18.58
N ASP A 343 -1.90 14.01 -18.79
CA ASP A 343 -2.25 15.43 -18.79
C ASP A 343 -2.80 15.95 -17.43
N GLN A 344 -2.68 15.16 -16.37
CA GLN A 344 -3.05 15.57 -15.04
C GLN A 344 -1.88 16.23 -14.29
N PRO A 345 -2.15 17.11 -13.32
CA PRO A 345 -1.12 17.65 -12.43
C PRO A 345 -0.31 16.53 -11.78
N GLN A 346 0.98 16.75 -11.53
CA GLN A 346 1.90 15.74 -10.99
C GLN A 346 1.33 14.97 -9.78
N ARG A 347 0.57 15.64 -8.92
CA ARG A 347 -0.08 15.04 -7.75
C ARG A 347 -1.11 13.99 -8.11
N MET A 348 -2.00 14.32 -9.05
CA MET A 348 -3.02 13.38 -9.54
C MET A 348 -2.36 12.17 -10.21
N ARG A 349 -1.28 12.39 -10.97
CA ARG A 349 -0.50 11.30 -11.57
C ARG A 349 0.07 10.37 -10.51
N ILE A 350 0.68 10.92 -9.44
CA ILE A 350 1.20 10.12 -8.33
C ILE A 350 0.06 9.39 -7.61
N THR A 351 -1.07 10.06 -7.36
CA THR A 351 -2.24 9.44 -6.73
C THR A 351 -2.75 8.24 -7.52
N TRP A 352 -2.90 8.36 -8.84
CA TRP A 352 -3.32 7.23 -9.68
C TRP A 352 -2.35 6.06 -9.62
N VAL A 353 -1.04 6.33 -9.70
CA VAL A 353 -0.01 5.28 -9.60
C VAL A 353 -0.04 4.61 -8.21
N LEU A 354 -0.16 5.39 -7.13
CA LEU A 354 -0.25 4.84 -5.78
C LEU A 354 -1.51 3.97 -5.60
N LEU A 355 -2.66 4.39 -6.11
CA LEU A 355 -3.89 3.58 -6.07
C LEU A 355 -3.74 2.29 -6.87
N GLY A 356 -3.17 2.36 -8.08
CA GLY A 356 -2.90 1.18 -8.89
C GLY A 356 -1.92 0.21 -8.22
N CYS A 357 -0.83 0.74 -7.64
CA CYS A 357 0.12 -0.06 -6.87
C CYS A 357 -0.52 -0.69 -5.63
N LEU A 358 -1.36 0.04 -4.89
CA LEU A 358 -2.05 -0.46 -3.71
C LEU A 358 -2.92 -1.68 -4.04
N LEU A 359 -3.74 -1.58 -5.09
CA LEU A 359 -4.56 -2.71 -5.56
C LEU A 359 -3.70 -3.91 -5.95
N ALA A 360 -2.62 -3.68 -6.71
CA ALA A 360 -1.70 -4.75 -7.12
C ALA A 360 -0.97 -5.39 -5.93
N ILE A 361 -0.56 -4.60 -4.93
CA ILE A 361 0.05 -5.08 -3.68
C ILE A 361 -0.94 -5.95 -2.89
N CYS A 362 -2.19 -5.52 -2.75
CA CYS A 362 -3.22 -6.33 -2.07
C CYS A 362 -3.39 -7.70 -2.75
N VAL A 363 -3.45 -7.74 -4.09
CA VAL A 363 -3.51 -9.01 -4.84
C VAL A 363 -2.23 -9.83 -4.63
N ALA A 364 -1.06 -9.22 -4.68
CA ALA A 364 0.21 -9.93 -4.49
C ALA A 364 0.32 -10.54 -3.08
N LEU A 365 0.01 -9.77 -2.03
CA LEU A 365 0.03 -10.23 -0.64
C LEU A 365 -0.99 -11.35 -0.39
N SER A 366 -2.18 -11.29 -1.01
CA SER A 366 -3.17 -12.36 -0.88
C SER A 366 -2.61 -13.71 -1.35
N ARG A 367 -1.65 -13.73 -2.31
CA ARG A 367 -1.03 -14.97 -2.81
C ARG A 367 -0.10 -15.63 -1.79
N VAL A 368 0.62 -14.83 -1.01
CA VAL A 368 1.47 -15.33 0.08
C VAL A 368 0.60 -15.77 1.26
N TYR A 369 -0.38 -14.95 1.62
CA TYR A 369 -1.34 -15.25 2.67
C TYR A 369 -2.09 -16.57 2.43
N LEU A 370 -2.55 -16.81 1.20
CA LEU A 370 -3.23 -18.06 0.81
C LEU A 370 -2.28 -19.25 0.60
N GLY A 371 -0.97 -19.10 0.86
CA GLY A 371 0.01 -20.18 0.71
C GLY A 371 0.28 -20.61 -0.75
N ALA A 372 -0.12 -19.81 -1.72
CA ALA A 372 0.01 -20.15 -3.14
C ALA A 372 1.35 -19.78 -3.76
N HIS A 373 2.09 -18.83 -3.17
CA HIS A 373 3.35 -18.31 -3.67
C HIS A 373 4.30 -17.91 -2.53
N TRP A 374 5.59 -18.00 -2.80
CA TRP A 374 6.61 -17.43 -1.93
C TRP A 374 6.66 -15.90 -2.04
N PRO A 375 7.09 -15.17 -0.99
CA PRO A 375 7.32 -13.73 -1.04
C PRO A 375 8.20 -13.27 -2.21
N THR A 376 9.30 -13.97 -2.49
CA THR A 376 10.18 -13.64 -3.61
C THR A 376 9.51 -13.85 -4.98
N ASP A 377 8.52 -14.74 -5.12
CA ASP A 377 7.77 -14.93 -6.38
C ASP A 377 6.91 -13.71 -6.70
N ILE A 378 6.25 -13.13 -5.67
CA ILE A 378 5.42 -11.94 -5.88
C ILE A 378 6.28 -10.70 -6.15
N MET A 379 7.47 -10.60 -5.53
CA MET A 379 8.44 -9.55 -5.82
C MET A 379 8.94 -9.63 -7.27
N ALA A 380 9.33 -10.81 -7.73
CA ALA A 380 9.72 -11.02 -9.13
C ALA A 380 8.60 -10.64 -10.10
N GLY A 381 7.35 -11.01 -9.81
CA GLY A 381 6.19 -10.64 -10.63
C GLY A 381 5.97 -9.13 -10.66
N ALA A 382 6.04 -8.45 -9.53
CA ALA A 382 5.91 -6.99 -9.44
C ALA A 382 7.01 -6.25 -10.20
N LEU A 383 8.28 -6.64 -10.00
CA LEU A 383 9.43 -6.04 -10.68
C LEU A 383 9.38 -6.25 -12.19
N LEU A 384 8.97 -7.43 -12.67
CA LEU A 384 8.74 -7.71 -14.08
C LEU A 384 7.72 -6.72 -14.67
N ALA A 385 6.58 -6.54 -14.03
CA ALA A 385 5.55 -5.63 -14.50
C ALA A 385 5.96 -4.16 -14.43
N ILE A 386 6.66 -3.73 -13.37
CA ILE A 386 7.19 -2.36 -13.25
C ILE A 386 8.18 -2.07 -14.37
N MET A 387 9.11 -2.99 -14.61
CA MET A 387 10.09 -2.89 -15.69
C MET A 387 9.40 -2.75 -17.05
N VAL A 388 8.45 -3.63 -17.37
CA VAL A 388 7.72 -3.61 -18.65
C VAL A 388 6.93 -2.31 -18.82
N ASN A 389 6.19 -1.87 -17.80
CA ASN A 389 5.47 -0.59 -17.83
C ASN A 389 6.42 0.59 -18.08
N ALA A 390 7.57 0.62 -17.41
CA ALA A 390 8.52 1.71 -17.53
C ALA A 390 9.16 1.75 -18.92
N PHE A 391 9.59 0.62 -19.47
CA PHE A 391 10.16 0.58 -20.82
C PHE A 391 9.11 0.85 -21.90
N ALA A 392 7.90 0.30 -21.77
CA ALA A 392 6.80 0.58 -22.69
C ALA A 392 6.43 2.08 -22.68
N LEU A 393 6.40 2.70 -21.49
CA LEU A 393 6.15 4.14 -21.38
C LEU A 393 7.29 4.98 -21.99
N ALA A 394 8.54 4.59 -21.76
CA ALA A 394 9.71 5.26 -22.37
C ALA A 394 9.66 5.17 -23.92
N LEU A 395 9.35 3.99 -24.44
CA LEU A 395 9.18 3.76 -25.87
C LEU A 395 8.02 4.59 -26.44
N SER A 396 6.90 4.59 -25.72
CA SER A 396 5.74 5.41 -26.10
C SER A 396 6.08 6.90 -26.12
N GLN A 397 6.79 7.41 -25.12
CA GLN A 397 7.21 8.82 -25.07
C GLN A 397 8.06 9.23 -26.27
N ARG A 398 8.86 8.30 -26.81
CA ARG A 398 9.76 8.57 -27.93
C ARG A 398 9.07 8.45 -29.30
N TYR A 399 8.26 7.43 -29.52
CA TYR A 399 7.76 7.08 -30.85
C TYR A 399 6.26 7.28 -31.03
N MET A 400 5.49 7.17 -29.95
CA MET A 400 4.02 7.22 -30.00
C MET A 400 3.46 7.86 -28.71
N PRO A 401 3.65 9.18 -28.53
CA PRO A 401 3.23 9.85 -27.31
C PRO A 401 1.75 9.62 -26.99
N LEU A 402 1.49 9.20 -25.74
CA LEU A 402 0.13 8.97 -25.26
C LEU A 402 -0.61 10.30 -25.17
N GLN A 403 -1.82 10.33 -25.68
CA GLN A 403 -2.74 11.44 -25.56
C GLN A 403 -3.63 11.29 -24.32
N PRO A 404 -4.12 12.38 -23.71
CA PRO A 404 -5.09 12.32 -22.64
C PRO A 404 -6.40 11.71 -23.16
N ILE A 405 -6.96 10.78 -22.38
CA ILE A 405 -8.25 10.17 -22.70
C ILE A 405 -9.35 11.12 -22.20
N PRO A 406 -10.32 11.50 -23.03
CA PRO A 406 -11.42 12.38 -22.64
C PRO A 406 -12.20 11.85 -21.45
N GLN A 407 -12.61 12.73 -20.54
CA GLN A 407 -13.31 12.35 -19.32
C GLN A 407 -14.58 11.52 -19.58
N LYS A 408 -15.31 11.79 -20.66
CA LYS A 408 -16.50 11.02 -21.07
C LYS A 408 -16.21 9.54 -21.29
N ILE A 409 -15.01 9.21 -21.79
CA ILE A 409 -14.58 7.82 -22.03
C ILE A 409 -14.29 7.12 -20.70
N TRP A 410 -13.76 7.83 -19.69
CA TRP A 410 -13.55 7.29 -18.36
C TRP A 410 -14.86 6.89 -17.66
N TRP A 411 -15.95 7.63 -17.89
CA TRP A 411 -17.28 7.25 -17.41
C TRP A 411 -17.84 5.98 -18.04
N LEU A 412 -17.29 5.55 -19.17
CA LEU A 412 -17.59 4.25 -19.78
C LEU A 412 -16.65 3.16 -19.28
N ILE A 413 -15.35 3.45 -19.26
CA ILE A 413 -14.30 2.46 -18.93
C ILE A 413 -14.40 2.00 -17.47
N LEU A 414 -14.43 2.93 -16.52
CA LEU A 414 -14.35 2.58 -15.10
C LEU A 414 -15.54 1.73 -14.63
N PRO A 415 -16.81 2.10 -14.91
CA PRO A 415 -17.94 1.25 -14.52
C PRO A 415 -17.91 -0.13 -15.19
N ALA A 416 -17.52 -0.22 -16.47
CA ALA A 416 -17.45 -1.48 -17.19
C ALA A 416 -16.39 -2.43 -16.58
N VAL A 417 -15.21 -1.90 -16.25
CA VAL A 417 -14.13 -2.67 -15.61
C VAL A 417 -14.53 -3.07 -14.19
N ILE A 418 -15.12 -2.17 -13.40
CA ILE A 418 -15.56 -2.46 -12.03
C ILE A 418 -16.68 -3.52 -12.05
N ALA A 419 -17.67 -3.39 -12.95
CA ALA A 419 -18.75 -4.37 -13.08
C ALA A 419 -18.23 -5.76 -13.46
N LEU A 420 -17.24 -5.81 -14.37
CA LEU A 420 -16.60 -7.07 -14.77
C LEU A 420 -15.90 -7.75 -13.60
N TYR A 421 -15.07 -7.00 -12.84
CA TYR A 421 -14.42 -7.54 -11.65
C TYR A 421 -15.43 -7.99 -10.61
N GLY A 422 -16.47 -7.19 -10.34
CA GLY A 422 -17.55 -7.55 -9.43
C GLY A 422 -18.27 -8.84 -9.85
N PHE A 423 -18.56 -8.99 -11.12
CA PHE A 423 -19.18 -10.21 -11.67
C PHE A 423 -18.31 -11.46 -11.42
N PHE A 424 -17.01 -11.41 -11.77
CA PHE A 424 -16.11 -12.55 -11.56
C PHE A 424 -15.89 -12.85 -10.08
N MET A 425 -15.81 -11.82 -9.23
CA MET A 425 -15.66 -11.99 -7.78
C MET A 425 -16.87 -12.72 -7.17
N LEU A 426 -18.08 -12.35 -7.55
CA LEU A 426 -19.29 -12.98 -7.03
C LEU A 426 -19.51 -14.39 -7.60
N HIS A 427 -19.33 -14.53 -8.92
CA HIS A 427 -19.62 -15.80 -9.61
C HIS A 427 -18.67 -16.95 -9.21
N ASN A 428 -17.40 -16.65 -8.93
CA ASN A 428 -16.39 -17.68 -8.65
C ASN A 428 -16.11 -17.86 -7.14
N LEU A 429 -16.72 -17.06 -6.25
CA LEU A 429 -16.34 -17.02 -4.84
C LEU A 429 -16.38 -18.39 -4.15
N SER A 430 -17.49 -19.11 -4.27
CA SER A 430 -17.67 -20.41 -3.61
C SER A 430 -16.66 -21.46 -4.09
N ARG A 431 -16.36 -21.49 -5.39
CA ARG A 431 -15.39 -22.41 -5.98
C ARG A 431 -13.96 -22.10 -5.54
N GLU A 432 -13.60 -20.81 -5.51
CA GLU A 432 -12.24 -20.39 -5.13
C GLU A 432 -12.01 -20.52 -3.62
N LEU A 433 -13.04 -20.40 -2.77
CA LEU A 433 -12.93 -20.68 -1.34
C LEU A 433 -12.53 -22.15 -1.11
N LEU A 434 -13.12 -23.09 -1.81
CA LEU A 434 -12.76 -24.52 -1.72
C LEU A 434 -11.33 -24.81 -2.20
N ARG A 435 -10.84 -24.03 -3.18
CA ARG A 435 -9.50 -24.19 -3.75
C ARG A 435 -8.36 -23.82 -2.81
N TYR A 436 -8.59 -22.94 -1.84
CA TYR A 436 -7.58 -22.46 -0.91
C TYR A 436 -7.76 -23.02 0.50
N THR A 437 -8.38 -24.20 0.62
CA THR A 437 -8.40 -24.96 1.89
C THR A 437 -6.98 -25.47 2.24
N TYR A 438 -6.67 -25.51 3.54
CA TYR A 438 -5.35 -25.85 4.10
C TYR A 438 -5.49 -26.78 5.32
#